data_096b3d0663f09f4e100e8b790c6a0f03
#
_entry.id   096b3d0663f09f4e100e8b790c6a0f03
#
_cell.length_a   1.000
_cell.length_b   1.000
_cell.length_c   1.000
_cell.angle_alpha   90.00
_cell.angle_beta   90.00
_cell.angle_gamma   90.00
#
_symmetry.space_group_name_H-M   'P 1'
#
loop_
_entity.id
_entity.type
_entity.pdbx_description
1 polymer ?
#
loop_
_entity_poly.entity_id
_entity_poly.type
_entity_poly.pdbx_seq_one_letter_code
_entity_poly.pdbx_strand_id
1 'polypeptide(L)'
;MASGGLADRAADTPAIAVWAKACQTLKRELGEATFGSWLGHAALRERSEREVCLVAATGVARDWIRRHAWRRIGELWAENDPQGRALDLKSKMEFEALAPAETAPPPAANAPPAPVLTVLENLAPSAAAPARPARPSGLQERFAFDNFVPGPANEFAFAVAKRVGAWADGHFNPVVFHGPYGFGKTHLLNALGWEAMRTAPEKKVVYLTAEKFTQTFVKAVQDRQTAAFKDELRDADLLLIDDVHFVAGKASTQEELFHTLISLVQDGRRVVMTADRPPHELSDLEPRLRSHLQAGLVCGIEPADRDLRMGILERKLTVLARQGGFTPAARPEVLQFLADRFTDSVRELEGALNTLVARVGAEVAHLTLDEAQAILRPHLAAPERRVTVDQIQKVVAEHYGLKQADLLSERRARAVARPRQTAMWIAKQITTRSLPDIGRRFGGRDHTTVLHAVRLSLIHI
;
A
#
# COMPACT_ATOMS: atom_id res chain seq x y z
N MET A 1 -11.74 -44.93 -30.00
CA MET A 1 -13.07 -44.46 -29.53
C MET A 1 -13.01 -44.28 -28.02
N ALA A 2 -13.55 -43.18 -27.57
CA ALA A 2 -13.79 -42.77 -26.20
C ALA A 2 -12.59 -42.29 -25.36
N SER A 3 -12.19 -41.07 -25.67
CA SER A 3 -11.64 -40.12 -24.71
C SER A 3 -12.69 -39.02 -24.51
N GLY A 4 -13.42 -39.11 -23.42
CA GLY A 4 -14.52 -38.18 -23.10
C GLY A 4 -14.69 -38.06 -21.60
N GLY A 5 -14.34 -36.90 -21.06
CA GLY A 5 -15.15 -36.25 -20.04
C GLY A 5 -14.89 -36.58 -18.58
N LEU A 6 -13.95 -35.84 -17.96
CA LEU A 6 -13.92 -35.63 -16.49
C LEU A 6 -14.15 -34.13 -16.12
N ALA A 7 -14.57 -33.30 -17.07
CA ALA A 7 -14.75 -31.86 -16.84
C ALA A 7 -16.20 -31.42 -16.59
N ASP A 8 -17.21 -32.29 -16.63
CA ASP A 8 -18.61 -31.86 -16.70
C ASP A 8 -19.56 -32.56 -15.69
N ARG A 9 -19.10 -32.87 -14.49
CA ARG A 9 -19.95 -33.41 -13.40
C ARG A 9 -20.19 -32.45 -12.23
N ALA A 10 -20.02 -31.16 -12.41
CA ALA A 10 -20.18 -30.16 -11.33
C ALA A 10 -21.54 -29.44 -11.31
N ALA A 11 -22.53 -29.84 -12.14
CA ALA A 11 -23.70 -28.98 -12.35
C ALA A 11 -25.01 -29.42 -11.64
N ASP A 12 -25.10 -30.63 -11.03
CA ASP A 12 -26.41 -31.12 -10.51
C ASP A 12 -26.29 -31.98 -9.23
N THR A 13 -25.54 -31.56 -8.24
CA THR A 13 -25.57 -32.27 -6.95
C THR A 13 -26.57 -31.67 -5.98
N PRO A 14 -27.24 -32.43 -5.12
CA PRO A 14 -28.22 -31.95 -4.13
C PRO A 14 -27.64 -30.86 -3.23
N ALA A 15 -26.33 -30.84 -2.96
CA ALA A 15 -25.64 -29.83 -2.17
C ALA A 15 -25.63 -28.46 -2.84
N ILE A 16 -25.51 -28.40 -4.16
CA ILE A 16 -25.49 -27.13 -4.91
C ILE A 16 -26.86 -26.47 -4.89
N ALA A 17 -27.95 -27.26 -4.96
CA ALA A 17 -29.30 -26.74 -4.85
C ALA A 17 -29.59 -26.14 -3.45
N VAL A 18 -29.10 -26.81 -2.39
CA VAL A 18 -29.17 -26.30 -1.00
C VAL A 18 -28.39 -24.97 -0.87
N TRP A 19 -27.18 -24.94 -1.41
CA TRP A 19 -26.36 -23.71 -1.38
C TRP A 19 -27.00 -22.55 -2.16
N ALA A 20 -27.56 -22.82 -3.33
CA ALA A 20 -28.24 -21.80 -4.12
C ALA A 20 -29.39 -21.13 -3.37
N LYS A 21 -30.15 -21.94 -2.60
CA LYS A 21 -31.26 -21.48 -1.76
C LYS A 21 -30.74 -20.64 -0.58
N ALA A 22 -29.68 -21.08 0.08
CA ALA A 22 -29.00 -20.31 1.13
C ALA A 22 -28.48 -18.96 0.60
N CYS A 23 -27.86 -18.94 -0.58
CA CYS A 23 -27.39 -17.73 -1.23
C CYS A 23 -28.49 -16.69 -1.49
N GLN A 24 -29.70 -17.11 -1.87
CA GLN A 24 -30.82 -16.19 -2.07
C GLN A 24 -31.25 -15.50 -0.77
N THR A 25 -31.22 -16.22 0.34
CA THR A 25 -31.53 -15.66 1.65
C THR A 25 -30.42 -14.74 2.14
N LEU A 26 -29.17 -15.15 2.01
CA LEU A 26 -28.02 -14.34 2.39
C LEU A 26 -27.91 -13.05 1.57
N LYS A 27 -28.26 -13.05 0.29
CA LYS A 27 -28.32 -11.83 -0.53
C LYS A 27 -29.32 -10.82 0.00
N ARG A 28 -30.48 -11.29 0.49
CA ARG A 28 -31.49 -10.41 1.08
C ARG A 28 -31.10 -9.86 2.44
N GLU A 29 -30.41 -10.69 3.27
CA GLU A 29 -30.02 -10.30 4.63
C GLU A 29 -28.76 -9.40 4.63
N LEU A 30 -27.74 -9.69 3.81
CA LEU A 30 -26.46 -8.96 3.78
C LEU A 30 -26.42 -7.80 2.78
N GLY A 31 -27.40 -7.75 1.87
CA GLY A 31 -27.39 -6.84 0.72
C GLY A 31 -26.52 -7.37 -0.44
N GLU A 32 -26.92 -6.99 -1.66
CA GLU A 32 -26.34 -7.55 -2.89
C GLU A 32 -24.85 -7.18 -3.07
N ALA A 33 -24.46 -5.98 -2.65
CA ALA A 33 -23.09 -5.50 -2.71
C ALA A 33 -22.16 -6.28 -1.75
N THR A 34 -22.57 -6.47 -0.49
CA THR A 34 -21.81 -7.21 0.52
C THR A 34 -21.72 -8.68 0.16
N PHE A 35 -22.84 -9.28 -0.27
CA PHE A 35 -22.83 -10.67 -0.72
C PHE A 35 -21.91 -10.88 -1.93
N GLY A 36 -21.98 -10.01 -2.93
CA GLY A 36 -21.12 -10.08 -4.13
C GLY A 36 -19.64 -10.00 -3.81
N SER A 37 -19.27 -9.14 -2.86
CA SER A 37 -17.86 -8.93 -2.47
C SER A 37 -17.27 -10.13 -1.72
N TRP A 38 -18.03 -10.80 -0.85
CA TRP A 38 -17.49 -11.79 0.09
C TRP A 38 -17.90 -13.22 -0.20
N LEU A 39 -19.12 -13.44 -0.67
CA LEU A 39 -19.71 -14.75 -0.92
C LEU A 39 -19.92 -15.05 -2.40
N GLY A 40 -19.94 -14.04 -3.27
CA GLY A 40 -20.21 -14.20 -4.70
C GLY A 40 -19.25 -15.11 -5.45
N HIS A 41 -18.03 -15.26 -4.95
CA HIS A 41 -16.98 -16.12 -5.52
C HIS A 41 -16.69 -17.36 -4.67
N ALA A 42 -17.51 -17.65 -3.65
CA ALA A 42 -17.38 -18.87 -2.87
C ALA A 42 -17.99 -20.06 -3.62
N ALA A 43 -17.26 -21.14 -3.71
CA ALA A 43 -17.69 -22.37 -4.38
C ALA A 43 -17.93 -23.49 -3.37
N LEU A 44 -19.02 -24.24 -3.56
CA LEU A 44 -19.27 -25.44 -2.78
C LEU A 44 -18.57 -26.64 -3.43
N ARG A 45 -17.87 -27.44 -2.62
CA ARG A 45 -17.17 -28.67 -3.05
C ARG A 45 -17.53 -29.82 -2.14
N GLU A 46 -17.95 -30.95 -2.70
CA GLU A 46 -18.19 -32.18 -1.95
C GLU A 46 -16.85 -32.87 -1.72
N ARG A 47 -16.59 -33.25 -0.48
CA ARG A 47 -15.37 -33.94 -0.06
C ARG A 47 -15.64 -35.43 0.19
N SER A 48 -16.81 -35.75 0.69
CA SER A 48 -17.33 -37.08 0.88
C SER A 48 -18.86 -37.06 0.89
N GLU A 49 -19.50 -38.20 0.96
CA GLU A 49 -20.97 -38.32 1.08
C GLU A 49 -21.54 -37.60 2.31
N ARG A 50 -20.69 -37.35 3.34
CA ARG A 50 -21.09 -36.71 4.61
C ARG A 50 -20.46 -35.35 4.87
N GLU A 51 -19.52 -34.90 4.03
CA GLU A 51 -18.79 -33.66 4.23
C GLU A 51 -18.80 -32.78 2.97
N VAL A 52 -19.16 -31.54 3.15
CA VAL A 52 -19.18 -30.51 2.12
C VAL A 52 -18.32 -29.33 2.58
N CYS A 53 -17.54 -28.79 1.69
CA CYS A 53 -16.66 -27.67 1.98
C CYS A 53 -17.08 -26.44 1.18
N LEU A 54 -17.35 -25.34 1.88
CA LEU A 54 -17.48 -24.01 1.28
C LEU A 54 -16.07 -23.45 1.08
N VAL A 55 -15.66 -23.29 -0.17
CA VAL A 55 -14.35 -22.81 -0.55
C VAL A 55 -14.42 -21.33 -0.87
N ALA A 56 -13.90 -20.49 0.01
CA ALA A 56 -13.76 -19.06 -0.20
C ALA A 56 -12.63 -18.78 -1.19
N ALA A 57 -12.81 -17.78 -2.04
CA ALA A 57 -11.84 -17.41 -3.07
C ALA A 57 -10.47 -17.01 -2.50
N THR A 58 -10.44 -16.41 -1.30
CA THR A 58 -9.22 -15.97 -0.62
C THR A 58 -9.29 -16.29 0.88
N GLY A 59 -8.13 -16.27 1.57
CA GLY A 59 -8.08 -16.41 3.02
C GLY A 59 -8.83 -15.30 3.75
N VAL A 60 -8.77 -14.08 3.22
CA VAL A 60 -9.48 -12.90 3.75
C VAL A 60 -11.00 -13.09 3.65
N ALA A 61 -11.50 -13.56 2.51
CA ALA A 61 -12.92 -13.85 2.33
C ALA A 61 -13.38 -14.97 3.31
N ARG A 62 -12.55 -16.03 3.50
CA ARG A 62 -12.81 -17.09 4.50
C ARG A 62 -12.96 -16.50 5.90
N ASP A 63 -12.02 -15.62 6.31
CA ASP A 63 -12.00 -15.06 7.66
C ASP A 63 -13.15 -14.08 7.89
N TRP A 64 -13.49 -13.31 6.88
CA TRP A 64 -14.69 -12.46 6.91
C TRP A 64 -15.96 -13.29 7.05
N ILE A 65 -16.13 -14.35 6.22
CA ILE A 65 -17.26 -15.26 6.28
C ILE A 65 -17.35 -15.89 7.66
N ARG A 66 -16.22 -16.34 8.23
CA ARG A 66 -16.16 -16.95 9.56
C ARG A 66 -16.63 -16.02 10.66
N ARG A 67 -16.27 -14.73 10.60
CA ARG A 67 -16.63 -13.75 11.63
C ARG A 67 -18.06 -13.23 11.50
N HIS A 68 -18.56 -13.02 10.27
CA HIS A 68 -19.78 -12.25 10.05
C HIS A 68 -20.97 -13.05 9.52
N ALA A 69 -20.72 -14.15 8.82
CA ALA A 69 -21.78 -14.89 8.13
C ALA A 69 -21.83 -16.38 8.47
N TRP A 70 -20.76 -16.96 9.04
CA TRP A 70 -20.62 -18.41 9.22
C TRP A 70 -21.74 -19.05 10.05
N ARG A 71 -22.11 -18.42 11.15
CA ARG A 71 -23.22 -18.91 11.99
C ARG A 71 -24.51 -18.96 11.20
N ARG A 72 -24.83 -17.90 10.45
CA ARG A 72 -26.06 -17.84 9.66
C ARG A 72 -26.05 -18.81 8.49
N ILE A 73 -24.89 -18.98 7.85
CA ILE A 73 -24.68 -19.98 6.79
C ILE A 73 -24.95 -21.38 7.35
N GLY A 74 -24.43 -21.71 8.53
CA GLY A 74 -24.64 -23.00 9.19
C GLY A 74 -26.12 -23.26 9.52
N GLU A 75 -26.84 -22.25 10.02
CA GLU A 75 -28.29 -22.32 10.27
C GLU A 75 -29.06 -22.63 8.97
N LEU A 76 -28.81 -21.83 7.92
CA LEU A 76 -29.48 -22.03 6.61
C LEU A 76 -29.11 -23.36 5.95
N TRP A 77 -27.88 -23.83 6.16
CA TRP A 77 -27.45 -25.14 5.68
C TRP A 77 -28.20 -26.27 6.39
N ALA A 78 -28.25 -26.23 7.73
CA ALA A 78 -28.96 -27.22 8.53
C ALA A 78 -30.46 -27.24 8.26
N GLU A 79 -31.08 -26.13 7.98
CA GLU A 79 -32.50 -26.00 7.63
C GLU A 79 -32.84 -26.60 6.26
N ASN A 80 -31.91 -26.57 5.30
CA ASN A 80 -32.18 -26.90 3.90
C ASN A 80 -31.48 -28.20 3.41
N ASP A 81 -30.54 -28.78 4.17
CA ASP A 81 -29.87 -29.99 3.78
C ASP A 81 -30.55 -31.24 4.40
N PRO A 82 -31.31 -32.01 3.60
CA PRO A 82 -32.03 -33.19 4.11
C PRO A 82 -31.10 -34.34 4.50
N GLN A 83 -29.83 -34.31 4.10
CA GLN A 83 -28.85 -35.36 4.36
C GLN A 83 -27.99 -35.07 5.61
N GLY A 84 -28.12 -33.92 6.23
CA GLY A 84 -27.41 -33.55 7.46
C GLY A 84 -25.88 -33.57 7.31
N ARG A 85 -25.38 -33.17 6.12
CA ARG A 85 -23.94 -33.16 5.81
C ARG A 85 -23.21 -32.06 6.59
N ALA A 86 -22.04 -32.39 7.10
CA ALA A 86 -21.18 -31.42 7.77
C ALA A 86 -20.66 -30.40 6.77
N LEU A 87 -20.83 -29.08 7.08
CA LEU A 87 -20.31 -27.99 6.28
C LEU A 87 -19.02 -27.47 6.91
N ASP A 88 -17.94 -27.43 6.15
CA ASP A 88 -16.65 -26.85 6.55
C ASP A 88 -16.34 -25.60 5.70
N LEU A 89 -15.49 -24.71 6.20
CA LEU A 89 -15.08 -23.48 5.51
C LEU A 89 -13.58 -23.43 5.35
N LYS A 90 -13.11 -23.36 4.11
CA LYS A 90 -11.69 -23.27 3.76
C LYS A 90 -11.43 -22.21 2.71
N SER A 91 -10.21 -21.70 2.65
CA SER A 91 -9.74 -20.96 1.51
C SER A 91 -9.36 -21.90 0.36
N LYS A 92 -9.28 -21.37 -0.86
CA LYS A 92 -8.89 -22.13 -2.04
C LYS A 92 -7.52 -22.82 -1.84
N MET A 93 -6.55 -22.13 -1.28
CA MET A 93 -5.22 -22.70 -0.96
C MET A 93 -5.29 -23.86 0.04
N GLU A 94 -6.08 -23.73 1.11
CA GLU A 94 -6.23 -24.76 2.12
C GLU A 94 -6.97 -25.98 1.58
N PHE A 95 -7.91 -25.79 0.68
CA PHE A 95 -8.63 -26.87 0.03
C PHE A 95 -7.74 -27.65 -0.94
N GLU A 96 -6.94 -26.95 -1.76
CA GLU A 96 -5.98 -27.55 -2.69
C GLU A 96 -4.84 -28.30 -1.98
N ALA A 97 -4.38 -27.80 -0.82
CA ALA A 97 -3.36 -28.45 0.00
C ALA A 97 -3.83 -29.79 0.65
N LEU A 98 -5.13 -30.02 0.69
CA LEU A 98 -5.74 -31.25 1.27
C LEU A 98 -6.17 -32.26 0.21
N ALA A 99 -5.99 -31.98 -1.09
CA ALA A 99 -6.14 -32.94 -2.16
C ALA A 99 -5.05 -34.01 -2.01
N PRO A 100 -5.40 -35.36 -2.06
CA PRO A 100 -4.37 -36.37 -2.06
C PRO A 100 -3.51 -36.19 -3.31
N ALA A 101 -2.18 -36.19 -3.12
CA ALA A 101 -1.23 -36.17 -4.22
C ALA A 101 -1.55 -37.31 -5.18
N GLU A 102 -2.02 -37.03 -6.38
CA GLU A 102 -2.11 -38.02 -7.44
C GLU A 102 -0.71 -38.57 -7.67
N THR A 103 -0.61 -39.90 -7.48
CA THR A 103 0.59 -40.69 -7.64
C THR A 103 1.22 -40.43 -9.00
N ALA A 104 2.40 -39.81 -8.99
CA ALA A 104 3.30 -39.86 -10.13
C ALA A 104 3.71 -41.30 -10.39
N PRO A 105 3.79 -41.77 -11.65
CA PRO A 105 4.24 -43.13 -11.97
C PRO A 105 5.72 -43.29 -11.56
N PRO A 106 6.12 -44.52 -11.12
CA PRO A 106 7.47 -44.77 -10.63
C PRO A 106 8.51 -44.62 -11.74
N PRO A 107 9.71 -44.14 -11.43
CA PRO A 107 10.78 -44.00 -12.42
C PRO A 107 11.26 -45.41 -12.84
N ALA A 108 11.27 -45.65 -14.16
CA ALA A 108 11.83 -46.87 -14.74
C ALA A 108 13.36 -46.88 -14.49
N ALA A 109 13.80 -47.94 -13.82
CA ALA A 109 15.21 -48.27 -13.67
C ALA A 109 15.79 -48.81 -14.97
N ASN A 110 17.06 -48.52 -15.19
CA ASN A 110 18.01 -49.11 -16.13
C ASN A 110 18.08 -48.55 -17.56
N ALA A 111 19.07 -47.67 -17.74
CA ALA A 111 19.93 -47.68 -18.94
C ALA A 111 21.34 -47.13 -18.56
N PRO A 112 22.43 -47.69 -19.14
CA PRO A 112 23.82 -47.49 -18.72
C PRO A 112 24.43 -46.19 -19.23
N PRO A 113 25.60 -45.76 -18.70
CA PRO A 113 26.21 -44.48 -19.08
C PRO A 113 26.88 -44.58 -20.46
N ALA A 114 26.59 -43.62 -21.31
CA ALA A 114 27.29 -43.42 -22.59
C ALA A 114 28.14 -42.16 -22.57
N PRO A 115 29.21 -42.10 -23.37
CA PRO A 115 30.39 -41.34 -23.14
C PRO A 115 30.33 -39.90 -23.57
N VAL A 116 31.16 -39.09 -22.93
CA VAL A 116 31.50 -37.73 -23.30
C VAL A 116 32.18 -37.71 -24.66
N LEU A 117 31.61 -37.00 -25.61
CA LEU A 117 32.30 -36.59 -26.84
C LEU A 117 31.96 -35.14 -27.19
N THR A 118 32.99 -34.36 -27.09
CA THR A 118 33.14 -33.01 -27.59
C THR A 118 32.95 -33.00 -29.12
N VAL A 119 32.01 -32.23 -29.62
CA VAL A 119 32.10 -31.72 -31.02
C VAL A 119 31.60 -30.29 -31.06
N LEU A 120 32.53 -29.43 -31.40
CA LEU A 120 32.30 -28.07 -31.88
C LEU A 120 31.71 -28.10 -33.29
N GLU A 121 31.02 -26.99 -33.61
CA GLU A 121 30.59 -26.54 -34.94
C GLU A 121 29.26 -27.06 -35.50
N ASN A 122 28.20 -26.21 -35.38
CA ASN A 122 27.70 -25.47 -36.56
C ASN A 122 26.60 -24.49 -36.12
N LEU A 123 26.91 -23.22 -36.24
CA LEU A 123 26.00 -22.09 -36.07
C LEU A 123 25.06 -22.01 -37.29
N ALA A 124 23.80 -22.35 -37.08
CA ALA A 124 22.70 -21.78 -37.83
C ALA A 124 21.91 -20.85 -36.90
N PRO A 125 21.44 -19.67 -37.32
CA PRO A 125 20.80 -18.74 -36.41
C PRO A 125 19.45 -19.31 -35.97
N SER A 126 19.40 -19.79 -34.75
CA SER A 126 18.16 -20.13 -34.07
C SER A 126 17.34 -18.85 -33.94
N ALA A 127 16.07 -18.93 -34.33
CA ALA A 127 15.09 -17.87 -34.20
C ALA A 127 15.20 -17.21 -32.83
N ALA A 128 15.35 -15.90 -32.81
CA ALA A 128 15.46 -15.09 -31.62
C ALA A 128 14.32 -15.45 -30.66
N ALA A 129 14.68 -15.92 -29.48
CA ALA A 129 13.74 -15.94 -28.34
C ALA A 129 13.11 -14.56 -28.24
N PRO A 130 11.80 -14.45 -27.97
CA PRO A 130 11.16 -13.15 -27.87
C PRO A 130 11.95 -12.31 -26.83
N ALA A 131 12.42 -11.14 -27.25
CA ALA A 131 13.16 -10.23 -26.40
C ALA A 131 12.34 -10.02 -25.14
N ARG A 132 12.93 -10.31 -23.96
CA ARG A 132 12.30 -9.95 -22.69
C ARG A 132 11.97 -8.48 -22.77
N PRO A 133 10.70 -8.09 -22.50
CA PRO A 133 10.31 -6.69 -22.54
C PRO A 133 11.28 -5.89 -21.67
N ALA A 134 11.78 -4.78 -22.19
CA ALA A 134 12.71 -3.92 -21.49
C ALA A 134 12.07 -3.53 -20.14
N ARG A 135 12.73 -3.89 -19.03
CA ARG A 135 12.25 -3.54 -17.68
C ARG A 135 12.12 -2.02 -17.62
N PRO A 136 10.97 -1.47 -17.21
CA PRO A 136 10.85 -0.03 -17.06
C PRO A 136 11.89 0.44 -16.06
N SER A 137 12.62 1.47 -16.40
CA SER A 137 13.61 2.05 -15.53
C SER A 137 12.90 2.63 -14.29
N GLY A 138 13.19 2.08 -13.09
CA GLY A 138 12.71 2.65 -11.82
C GLY A 138 11.78 1.77 -10.99
N LEU A 139 11.11 0.74 -11.54
CA LEU A 139 10.34 -0.20 -10.73
C LEU A 139 11.27 -1.10 -9.90
N GLN A 140 10.94 -1.27 -8.61
CA GLN A 140 11.72 -2.07 -7.67
C GLN A 140 11.07 -3.44 -7.46
N GLU A 141 11.79 -4.53 -7.73
CA GLU A 141 11.27 -5.91 -7.62
C GLU A 141 10.76 -6.28 -6.23
N ARG A 142 11.35 -5.69 -5.17
CA ARG A 142 10.91 -5.91 -3.79
C ARG A 142 9.48 -5.43 -3.51
N PHE A 143 8.96 -4.53 -4.31
CA PHE A 143 7.62 -3.95 -4.18
C PHE A 143 6.63 -4.65 -5.11
N ALA A 144 6.46 -5.95 -4.92
CA ALA A 144 5.44 -6.75 -5.60
C ALA A 144 4.20 -6.92 -4.70
N PHE A 145 3.05 -7.27 -5.29
CA PHE A 145 1.83 -7.56 -4.52
C PHE A 145 2.00 -8.69 -3.52
N ASP A 146 2.87 -9.66 -3.83
CA ASP A 146 3.17 -10.77 -2.92
C ASP A 146 3.80 -10.30 -1.60
N ASN A 147 4.48 -9.16 -1.61
CA ASN A 147 5.11 -8.57 -0.43
C ASN A 147 4.24 -7.52 0.26
N PHE A 148 3.11 -7.15 -0.35
CA PHE A 148 2.16 -6.20 0.22
C PHE A 148 1.16 -6.93 1.11
N VAL A 149 0.91 -6.40 2.31
CA VAL A 149 -0.08 -6.96 3.24
C VAL A 149 -1.35 -6.12 3.18
N PRO A 150 -2.46 -6.67 2.63
CA PRO A 150 -3.74 -5.98 2.66
C PRO A 150 -4.37 -6.05 4.05
N GLY A 151 -5.08 -5.00 4.43
CA GLY A 151 -5.87 -4.91 5.66
C GLY A 151 -6.87 -3.76 5.57
N PRO A 152 -7.72 -3.55 6.59
CA PRO A 152 -8.80 -2.56 6.55
C PRO A 152 -8.34 -1.16 6.15
N ALA A 153 -7.11 -0.79 6.55
CA ALA A 153 -6.53 0.53 6.30
C ALA A 153 -6.12 0.78 4.83
N ASN A 154 -5.94 -0.27 4.02
CA ASN A 154 -5.41 -0.16 2.66
C ASN A 154 -6.14 -1.06 1.64
N GLU A 155 -7.16 -1.83 2.07
CA GLU A 155 -7.83 -2.84 1.25
C GLU A 155 -8.46 -2.25 -0.01
N PHE A 156 -9.11 -1.09 0.09
CA PHE A 156 -9.71 -0.42 -1.06
C PHE A 156 -8.65 -0.02 -2.10
N ALA A 157 -7.58 0.64 -1.65
CA ALA A 157 -6.48 1.02 -2.53
C ALA A 157 -5.80 -0.20 -3.17
N PHE A 158 -5.62 -1.29 -2.40
CA PHE A 158 -5.08 -2.55 -2.88
C PHE A 158 -5.95 -3.19 -3.96
N ALA A 159 -7.27 -3.26 -3.73
CA ALA A 159 -8.23 -3.81 -4.70
C ALA A 159 -8.23 -3.01 -6.01
N VAL A 160 -8.20 -1.68 -5.92
CA VAL A 160 -8.10 -0.79 -7.10
C VAL A 160 -6.78 -1.01 -7.83
N ALA A 161 -5.66 -1.07 -7.11
CA ALA A 161 -4.34 -1.30 -7.71
C ALA A 161 -4.29 -2.63 -8.46
N LYS A 162 -4.84 -3.70 -7.90
CA LYS A 162 -4.94 -5.00 -8.57
C LYS A 162 -5.79 -4.95 -9.84
N ARG A 163 -6.93 -4.28 -9.81
CA ARG A 163 -7.81 -4.13 -10.99
C ARG A 163 -7.11 -3.37 -12.10
N VAL A 164 -6.44 -2.26 -11.78
CA VAL A 164 -5.69 -1.48 -12.76
C VAL A 164 -4.53 -2.28 -13.33
N GLY A 165 -3.74 -2.97 -12.49
CA GLY A 165 -2.63 -3.82 -12.92
C GLY A 165 -3.06 -5.02 -13.76
N ALA A 166 -4.23 -5.58 -13.49
CA ALA A 166 -4.82 -6.66 -14.29
C ALA A 166 -5.46 -6.17 -15.60
N TRP A 167 -5.32 -4.90 -15.96
CA TRP A 167 -5.97 -4.26 -17.12
C TRP A 167 -7.50 -4.45 -17.14
N ALA A 168 -8.13 -4.71 -16.00
CA ALA A 168 -9.57 -4.74 -15.88
C ALA A 168 -10.17 -3.33 -16.12
N ASP A 169 -11.47 -3.26 -16.38
CA ASP A 169 -12.20 -2.08 -16.83
C ASP A 169 -11.68 -0.73 -16.30
N GLY A 170 -11.38 0.19 -17.23
CA GLY A 170 -10.72 1.47 -16.95
C GLY A 170 -11.67 2.65 -16.77
N HIS A 171 -12.82 2.47 -16.11
CA HIS A 171 -13.81 3.55 -15.94
C HIS A 171 -13.32 4.72 -15.07
N PHE A 172 -12.31 4.49 -14.22
CA PHE A 172 -11.75 5.52 -13.35
C PHE A 172 -10.33 5.89 -13.77
N ASN A 173 -10.18 7.10 -14.28
CA ASN A 173 -8.90 7.62 -14.76
C ASN A 173 -8.88 9.16 -14.64
N PRO A 174 -7.89 9.76 -13.97
CA PRO A 174 -6.77 9.12 -13.27
C PRO A 174 -7.15 8.42 -11.95
N VAL A 175 -6.25 7.56 -11.43
CA VAL A 175 -6.33 7.02 -10.07
C VAL A 175 -5.29 7.68 -9.18
N VAL A 176 -5.67 8.11 -7.98
CA VAL A 176 -4.77 8.76 -7.02
C VAL A 176 -4.79 8.00 -5.70
N PHE A 177 -3.66 7.41 -5.34
CA PHE A 177 -3.43 6.85 -4.00
C PHE A 177 -2.86 7.93 -3.09
N HIS A 178 -3.50 8.21 -1.96
CA HIS A 178 -3.00 9.22 -1.03
C HIS A 178 -2.91 8.69 0.40
N GLY A 179 -2.07 9.34 1.19
CA GLY A 179 -1.87 9.04 2.60
C GLY A 179 -0.51 9.51 3.07
N PRO A 180 -0.25 9.56 4.39
CA PRO A 180 1.01 10.02 4.96
C PRO A 180 2.24 9.24 4.48
N TYR A 181 3.42 9.76 4.80
CA TYR A 181 4.68 9.10 4.46
C TYR A 181 4.82 7.73 5.14
N GLY A 182 5.35 6.76 4.38
CA GLY A 182 5.64 5.42 4.92
C GLY A 182 4.44 4.48 5.00
N PHE A 183 3.29 4.83 4.41
CA PHE A 183 2.07 4.00 4.44
C PHE A 183 1.93 3.03 3.26
N GLY A 184 2.99 2.86 2.45
CA GLY A 184 3.01 1.86 1.39
C GLY A 184 2.53 2.33 0.01
N LYS A 185 2.31 3.63 -0.23
CA LYS A 185 1.90 4.19 -1.54
C LYS A 185 2.83 3.78 -2.68
N THR A 186 4.13 4.04 -2.51
CA THR A 186 5.17 3.66 -3.48
C THR A 186 5.20 2.15 -3.72
N HIS A 187 5.03 1.34 -2.67
CA HIS A 187 4.94 -0.11 -2.79
C HIS A 187 3.75 -0.51 -3.67
N LEU A 188 2.57 0.04 -3.38
CA LEU A 188 1.35 -0.26 -4.11
C LEU A 188 1.45 0.15 -5.58
N LEU A 189 2.02 1.34 -5.86
CA LEU A 189 2.24 1.83 -7.21
C LEU A 189 3.20 0.93 -8.01
N ASN A 190 4.30 0.50 -7.40
CA ASN A 190 5.25 -0.44 -8.01
C ASN A 190 4.61 -1.81 -8.24
N ALA A 191 3.88 -2.35 -7.25
CA ALA A 191 3.20 -3.64 -7.35
C ALA A 191 2.19 -3.66 -8.51
N LEU A 192 1.45 -2.56 -8.69
CA LEU A 192 0.56 -2.36 -9.82
C LEU A 192 1.33 -2.37 -11.14
N GLY A 193 2.47 -1.68 -11.22
CA GLY A 193 3.31 -1.65 -12.42
C GLY A 193 3.84 -3.04 -12.80
N TRP A 194 4.33 -3.82 -11.84
CA TRP A 194 4.76 -5.20 -12.05
C TRP A 194 3.63 -6.10 -12.54
N GLU A 195 2.44 -5.98 -11.93
CA GLU A 195 1.27 -6.76 -12.35
C GLU A 195 0.81 -6.39 -13.75
N ALA A 196 0.82 -5.10 -14.11
CA ALA A 196 0.45 -4.64 -15.44
C ALA A 196 1.36 -5.22 -16.54
N MET A 197 2.68 -5.25 -16.28
CA MET A 197 3.65 -5.85 -17.19
C MET A 197 3.53 -7.37 -17.28
N ARG A 198 3.19 -8.02 -16.17
CA ARG A 198 2.99 -9.47 -16.11
C ARG A 198 1.74 -9.88 -16.91
N THR A 199 0.69 -9.08 -16.82
CA THR A 199 -0.63 -9.38 -17.41
C THR A 199 -0.68 -9.04 -18.90
N ALA A 200 -0.02 -7.96 -19.31
CA ALA A 200 0.05 -7.51 -20.72
C ALA A 200 1.48 -7.03 -21.04
N PRO A 201 2.39 -7.98 -21.34
CA PRO A 201 3.81 -7.66 -21.59
C PRO A 201 4.06 -6.77 -22.81
N GLU A 202 3.11 -6.72 -23.74
CA GLU A 202 3.15 -5.89 -24.96
C GLU A 202 2.86 -4.42 -24.66
N LYS A 203 2.26 -4.10 -23.52
CA LYS A 203 1.88 -2.74 -23.14
C LYS A 203 3.03 -1.99 -22.47
N LYS A 204 3.16 -0.73 -22.86
CA LYS A 204 4.21 0.15 -22.34
C LYS A 204 3.82 0.74 -20.98
N VAL A 205 4.51 0.31 -19.92
CA VAL A 205 4.39 0.86 -18.56
C VAL A 205 5.55 1.82 -18.31
N VAL A 206 5.24 3.06 -17.95
CA VAL A 206 6.24 4.08 -17.59
C VAL A 206 6.07 4.45 -16.12
N TYR A 207 7.15 4.36 -15.35
CA TYR A 207 7.18 4.77 -13.94
C TYR A 207 8.17 5.92 -13.74
N LEU A 208 7.71 6.98 -13.08
CA LEU A 208 8.52 8.15 -12.73
C LEU A 208 8.14 8.65 -11.33
N THR A 209 9.12 9.16 -10.59
CA THR A 209 8.79 10.07 -9.47
C THR A 209 8.50 11.46 -10.03
N ALA A 210 7.66 12.25 -9.36
CA ALA A 210 7.38 13.64 -9.75
C ALA A 210 8.65 14.51 -9.78
N GLU A 211 9.62 14.17 -8.94
CA GLU A 211 10.93 14.80 -8.95
C GLU A 211 11.71 14.46 -10.23
N LYS A 212 11.74 13.19 -10.63
CA LYS A 212 12.37 12.74 -11.87
C LYS A 212 11.70 13.35 -13.10
N PHE A 213 10.36 13.38 -13.11
CA PHE A 213 9.59 14.08 -14.15
C PHE A 213 10.05 15.53 -14.28
N THR A 214 10.13 16.26 -13.16
CA THR A 214 10.61 17.66 -13.14
C THR A 214 12.02 17.78 -13.70
N GLN A 215 12.96 16.97 -13.24
CA GLN A 215 14.35 17.00 -13.69
C GLN A 215 14.48 16.74 -15.20
N THR A 216 13.77 15.70 -15.68
CA THR A 216 13.81 15.32 -17.10
C THR A 216 13.16 16.39 -17.98
N PHE A 217 12.04 16.97 -17.54
CA PHE A 217 11.37 18.07 -18.23
C PHE A 217 12.26 19.31 -18.32
N VAL A 218 12.84 19.76 -17.20
CA VAL A 218 13.75 20.93 -17.19
C VAL A 218 14.93 20.71 -18.12
N LYS A 219 15.53 19.52 -18.11
CA LYS A 219 16.60 19.16 -19.05
C LYS A 219 16.12 19.20 -20.49
N ALA A 220 14.96 18.63 -20.80
CA ALA A 220 14.39 18.65 -22.17
C ALA A 220 14.13 20.08 -22.66
N VAL A 221 13.73 21.00 -21.78
CA VAL A 221 13.59 22.44 -22.09
C VAL A 221 14.95 23.05 -22.41
N GLN A 222 15.98 22.80 -21.60
CA GLN A 222 17.34 23.31 -21.81
C GLN A 222 17.94 22.79 -23.12
N ASP A 223 17.74 21.50 -23.41
CA ASP A 223 18.27 20.82 -24.60
C ASP A 223 17.39 21.04 -25.85
N ARG A 224 16.29 21.79 -25.74
CA ARG A 224 15.28 22.01 -26.80
C ARG A 224 14.68 20.71 -27.36
N GLN A 225 14.56 19.69 -26.53
CA GLN A 225 14.05 18.34 -26.86
C GLN A 225 12.71 18.04 -26.17
N THR A 226 11.89 19.06 -25.92
CA THR A 226 10.60 18.90 -25.25
C THR A 226 9.62 18.00 -26.01
N ALA A 227 9.69 17.97 -27.37
CA ALA A 227 8.86 17.09 -28.18
C ALA A 227 9.14 15.61 -27.89
N ALA A 228 10.42 15.19 -27.91
CA ALA A 228 10.81 13.83 -27.62
C ALA A 228 10.41 13.37 -26.21
N PHE A 229 10.54 14.25 -25.21
CA PHE A 229 10.08 13.99 -23.84
C PHE A 229 8.56 13.76 -23.78
N LYS A 230 7.78 14.60 -24.47
CA LYS A 230 6.33 14.47 -24.55
C LYS A 230 5.91 13.18 -25.25
N ASP A 231 6.55 12.86 -26.36
CA ASP A 231 6.24 11.66 -27.14
C ASP A 231 6.53 10.38 -26.33
N GLU A 232 7.64 10.35 -25.57
CA GLU A 232 7.99 9.22 -24.70
C GLU A 232 6.91 8.94 -23.67
N LEU A 233 6.36 9.99 -23.03
CA LEU A 233 5.32 9.85 -22.01
C LEU A 233 3.94 9.52 -22.61
N ARG A 234 3.60 10.16 -23.74
CA ARG A 234 2.32 9.94 -24.43
C ARG A 234 2.18 8.56 -25.05
N ASP A 235 3.30 7.94 -25.37
CA ASP A 235 3.33 6.56 -25.88
C ASP A 235 3.10 5.49 -24.78
N ALA A 236 3.01 5.89 -23.52
CA ALA A 236 2.72 4.98 -22.42
C ALA A 236 1.26 4.50 -22.44
N ASP A 237 1.03 3.19 -22.29
CA ASP A 237 -0.30 2.62 -22.04
C ASP A 237 -0.72 2.81 -20.57
N LEU A 238 0.28 2.83 -19.67
CA LEU A 238 0.11 3.08 -18.25
C LEU A 238 1.23 3.99 -17.76
N LEU A 239 0.87 5.18 -17.28
CA LEU A 239 1.78 6.12 -16.65
C LEU A 239 1.61 6.08 -15.13
N LEU A 240 2.71 5.81 -14.42
CA LEU A 240 2.79 5.76 -12.98
C LEU A 240 3.64 6.93 -12.47
N ILE A 241 3.05 7.84 -11.67
CA ILE A 241 3.76 8.99 -11.10
C ILE A 241 3.73 8.90 -9.58
N ASP A 242 4.91 8.75 -8.99
CA ASP A 242 5.05 8.69 -7.53
C ASP A 242 5.26 10.09 -6.95
N ASP A 243 4.58 10.36 -5.82
CA ASP A 243 4.70 11.58 -5.02
C ASP A 243 4.45 12.89 -5.81
N VAL A 244 3.28 12.99 -6.47
CA VAL A 244 2.91 14.13 -7.33
C VAL A 244 2.99 15.50 -6.62
N HIS A 245 2.88 15.53 -5.29
CA HIS A 245 3.02 16.75 -4.51
C HIS A 245 4.38 17.46 -4.67
N PHE A 246 5.43 16.78 -5.14
CA PHE A 246 6.74 17.40 -5.41
C PHE A 246 6.79 18.30 -6.66
N VAL A 247 5.74 18.34 -7.50
CA VAL A 247 5.62 19.37 -8.54
C VAL A 247 5.09 20.71 -8.01
N ALA A 248 4.64 20.75 -6.76
CA ALA A 248 4.13 21.96 -6.12
C ALA A 248 5.12 23.13 -6.22
N GLY A 249 4.59 24.33 -6.49
CA GLY A 249 5.39 25.54 -6.65
C GLY A 249 6.19 25.67 -7.96
N LYS A 250 6.06 24.71 -8.90
CA LYS A 250 6.77 24.67 -10.19
C LYS A 250 5.79 24.83 -11.35
N ALA A 251 5.32 26.06 -11.62
CA ALA A 251 4.21 26.34 -12.54
C ALA A 251 4.36 25.67 -13.91
N SER A 252 5.50 25.83 -14.59
CA SER A 252 5.73 25.24 -15.91
C SER A 252 5.73 23.69 -15.90
N THR A 253 6.22 23.09 -14.82
CA THR A 253 6.19 21.63 -14.64
C THR A 253 4.76 21.12 -14.39
N GLN A 254 3.98 21.86 -13.62
CA GLN A 254 2.56 21.52 -13.36
C GLN A 254 1.72 21.64 -14.63
N GLU A 255 1.95 22.68 -15.43
CA GLU A 255 1.30 22.88 -16.72
C GLU A 255 1.62 21.72 -17.68
N GLU A 256 2.89 21.34 -17.82
CA GLU A 256 3.28 20.21 -18.66
C GLU A 256 2.70 18.88 -18.18
N LEU A 257 2.73 18.63 -16.85
CA LEU A 257 2.11 17.47 -16.27
C LEU A 257 0.60 17.42 -16.57
N PHE A 258 -0.09 18.55 -16.42
CA PHE A 258 -1.51 18.67 -16.73
C PHE A 258 -1.82 18.33 -18.19
N HIS A 259 -1.06 18.87 -19.15
CA HIS A 259 -1.25 18.56 -20.55
C HIS A 259 -0.96 17.10 -20.90
N THR A 260 0.07 16.52 -20.28
CA THR A 260 0.39 15.10 -20.44
C THR A 260 -0.76 14.22 -19.92
N LEU A 261 -1.31 14.54 -18.75
CA LEU A 261 -2.44 13.81 -18.15
C LEU A 261 -3.69 13.85 -19.04
N ILE A 262 -4.07 15.06 -19.50
CA ILE A 262 -5.24 15.20 -20.37
C ILE A 262 -5.08 14.38 -21.64
N SER A 263 -3.92 14.47 -22.30
CA SER A 263 -3.66 13.71 -23.52
C SER A 263 -3.82 12.21 -23.28
N LEU A 264 -3.16 11.66 -22.25
CA LEU A 264 -3.24 10.23 -21.92
C LEU A 264 -4.68 9.79 -21.61
N VAL A 265 -5.40 10.54 -20.81
CA VAL A 265 -6.79 10.20 -20.43
C VAL A 265 -7.73 10.25 -21.63
N GLN A 266 -7.58 11.24 -22.52
CA GLN A 266 -8.35 11.36 -23.77
C GLN A 266 -8.05 10.22 -24.75
N ASP A 267 -6.80 9.76 -24.80
CA ASP A 267 -6.37 8.62 -25.61
C ASP A 267 -6.72 7.26 -24.98
N GLY A 268 -7.47 7.25 -23.88
CA GLY A 268 -7.86 6.03 -23.15
C GLY A 268 -6.70 5.32 -22.45
N ARG A 269 -5.54 5.99 -22.31
CA ARG A 269 -4.38 5.50 -21.57
C ARG A 269 -4.59 5.64 -20.08
N ARG A 270 -3.99 4.76 -19.28
CA ARG A 270 -4.17 4.75 -17.82
C ARG A 270 -3.13 5.61 -17.11
N VAL A 271 -3.59 6.35 -16.11
CA VAL A 271 -2.70 7.16 -15.27
C VAL A 271 -2.98 6.87 -13.80
N VAL A 272 -1.92 6.55 -13.06
CA VAL A 272 -1.99 6.31 -11.61
C VAL A 272 -0.93 7.14 -10.90
N MET A 273 -1.33 7.81 -9.84
CA MET A 273 -0.43 8.70 -9.09
C MET A 273 -0.49 8.43 -7.60
N THR A 274 0.57 8.85 -6.90
CA THR A 274 0.55 8.92 -5.44
C THR A 274 0.71 10.35 -4.94
N ALA A 275 0.14 10.65 -3.77
CA ALA A 275 0.27 11.92 -3.08
C ALA A 275 0.39 11.72 -1.56
N ASP A 276 0.92 12.70 -0.84
CA ASP A 276 1.02 12.66 0.63
C ASP A 276 -0.32 12.93 1.33
N ARG A 277 -1.27 13.55 0.62
CA ARG A 277 -2.62 13.92 1.09
C ARG A 277 -3.61 13.93 -0.08
N PRO A 278 -4.92 13.98 0.17
CA PRO A 278 -5.92 14.00 -0.90
C PRO A 278 -5.78 15.25 -1.79
N PRO A 279 -6.16 15.17 -3.09
CA PRO A 279 -5.97 16.28 -4.04
C PRO A 279 -6.55 17.62 -3.59
N HIS A 280 -7.67 17.65 -2.88
CA HIS A 280 -8.28 18.91 -2.40
C HIS A 280 -7.44 19.66 -1.35
N GLU A 281 -6.55 18.96 -0.65
CA GLU A 281 -5.63 19.54 0.33
C GLU A 281 -4.29 20.00 -0.27
N LEU A 282 -4.03 19.66 -1.54
CA LEU A 282 -2.81 20.07 -2.24
C LEU A 282 -2.93 21.52 -2.73
N SER A 283 -2.95 22.49 -1.79
CA SER A 283 -3.13 23.92 -2.08
C SER A 283 -2.10 24.49 -3.04
N ASP A 284 -0.87 23.92 -3.03
CA ASP A 284 0.26 24.40 -3.84
C ASP A 284 0.26 23.84 -5.27
N LEU A 285 -0.73 22.97 -5.61
CA LEU A 285 -1.00 22.57 -6.97
C LEU A 285 -1.96 23.56 -7.65
N GLU A 286 -1.74 23.78 -8.95
CA GLU A 286 -2.62 24.61 -9.76
C GLU A 286 -4.07 24.09 -9.72
N PRO A 287 -5.07 24.97 -9.67
CA PRO A 287 -6.48 24.58 -9.53
C PRO A 287 -6.96 23.61 -10.61
N ARG A 288 -6.47 23.76 -11.86
CA ARG A 288 -6.82 22.88 -12.98
C ARG A 288 -6.30 21.46 -12.77
N LEU A 289 -5.01 21.30 -12.43
CA LEU A 289 -4.39 20.02 -12.15
C LEU A 289 -5.10 19.33 -10.97
N ARG A 290 -5.32 20.07 -9.88
CA ARG A 290 -6.01 19.57 -8.69
C ARG A 290 -7.43 19.11 -8.99
N SER A 291 -8.20 19.87 -9.75
CA SER A 291 -9.56 19.50 -10.15
C SER A 291 -9.56 18.22 -11.01
N HIS A 292 -8.59 18.08 -11.91
CA HIS A 292 -8.48 16.90 -12.77
C HIS A 292 -8.14 15.65 -11.96
N LEU A 293 -7.25 15.76 -10.97
CA LEU A 293 -6.93 14.67 -10.04
C LEU A 293 -8.14 14.25 -9.19
N GLN A 294 -8.98 15.22 -8.80
CA GLN A 294 -10.22 14.96 -8.05
C GLN A 294 -11.33 14.31 -8.90
N ALA A 295 -11.36 14.58 -10.19
CA ALA A 295 -12.36 14.00 -11.10
C ALA A 295 -12.18 12.49 -11.31
N GLY A 296 -10.99 11.97 -11.00
CA GLY A 296 -10.66 10.55 -11.05
C GLY A 296 -11.08 9.79 -9.79
N LEU A 297 -10.49 8.61 -9.60
CA LEU A 297 -10.70 7.80 -8.41
C LEU A 297 -9.62 8.11 -7.36
N VAL A 298 -10.05 8.63 -6.21
CA VAL A 298 -9.16 8.98 -5.10
C VAL A 298 -9.27 7.93 -4.01
N CYS A 299 -8.17 7.25 -3.70
CA CYS A 299 -8.09 6.15 -2.75
C CYS A 299 -7.17 6.52 -1.58
N GLY A 300 -7.72 6.59 -0.37
CA GLY A 300 -6.94 6.81 0.85
C GLY A 300 -6.25 5.52 1.33
N ILE A 301 -5.07 5.69 1.92
CA ILE A 301 -4.38 4.68 2.70
C ILE A 301 -4.25 5.22 4.11
N GLU A 302 -4.96 4.57 5.03
CA GLU A 302 -5.04 4.97 6.43
C GLU A 302 -3.88 4.40 7.27
N PRO A 303 -3.68 4.88 8.50
CA PRO A 303 -2.73 4.27 9.43
C PRO A 303 -3.00 2.79 9.64
N ALA A 304 -1.95 1.98 9.58
CA ALA A 304 -2.06 0.54 9.85
C ALA A 304 -2.53 0.30 11.28
N ASP A 305 -3.56 -0.51 11.47
CA ASP A 305 -3.94 -1.02 12.77
C ASP A 305 -2.88 -2.01 13.31
N ARG A 306 -3.05 -2.47 14.54
CA ARG A 306 -2.09 -3.37 15.19
C ARG A 306 -1.93 -4.67 14.43
N ASP A 307 -3.04 -5.25 13.96
CA ASP A 307 -3.05 -6.55 13.28
C ASP A 307 -2.37 -6.45 11.92
N LEU A 308 -2.61 -5.37 11.18
CA LEU A 308 -1.92 -5.09 9.92
C LEU A 308 -0.41 -4.89 10.15
N ARG A 309 -0.01 -4.16 11.20
CA ARG A 309 1.41 -4.00 11.54
C ARG A 309 2.08 -5.33 11.87
N MET A 310 1.39 -6.21 12.61
CA MET A 310 1.88 -7.56 12.88
C MET A 310 2.07 -8.36 11.59
N GLY A 311 1.08 -8.39 10.70
CA GLY A 311 1.18 -9.06 9.41
C GLY A 311 2.31 -8.51 8.53
N ILE A 312 2.54 -7.18 8.55
CA ILE A 312 3.66 -6.55 7.84
C ILE A 312 5.01 -7.01 8.40
N LEU A 313 5.16 -7.09 9.73
CA LEU A 313 6.39 -7.57 10.37
C LEU A 313 6.66 -9.04 10.00
N GLU A 314 5.67 -9.90 10.06
CA GLU A 314 5.80 -11.32 9.71
C GLU A 314 6.18 -11.50 8.23
N ARG A 315 5.51 -10.75 7.34
CA ARG A 315 5.84 -10.77 5.91
C ARG A 315 7.25 -10.27 5.65
N LYS A 316 7.65 -9.16 6.29
CA LYS A 316 8.98 -8.60 6.17
C LYS A 316 10.06 -9.55 6.69
N LEU A 317 9.82 -10.18 7.83
CA LEU A 317 10.72 -11.19 8.40
C LEU A 317 10.91 -12.37 7.42
N THR A 318 9.81 -12.83 6.79
CA THR A 318 9.87 -13.87 5.77
C THR A 318 10.75 -13.48 4.58
N VAL A 319 10.66 -12.23 4.12
CA VAL A 319 11.48 -11.72 3.00
C VAL A 319 12.95 -11.65 3.42
N LEU A 320 13.25 -11.11 4.60
CA LEU A 320 14.61 -11.00 5.14
C LEU A 320 15.24 -12.38 5.36
N ALA A 321 14.48 -13.32 5.88
CA ALA A 321 14.93 -14.68 6.13
C ALA A 321 15.28 -15.41 4.82
N ARG A 322 14.50 -15.24 3.76
CA ARG A 322 14.83 -15.79 2.43
C ARG A 322 16.13 -15.19 1.87
N GLN A 323 16.35 -13.89 2.06
CA GLN A 323 17.55 -13.19 1.60
C GLN A 323 18.80 -13.59 2.41
N GLY A 324 18.63 -13.78 3.71
CA GLY A 324 19.68 -14.13 4.64
C GLY A 324 19.93 -15.64 4.83
N GLY A 325 19.09 -16.50 4.23
CA GLY A 325 19.21 -17.97 4.33
C GLY A 325 18.91 -18.52 5.73
N PHE A 326 18.03 -17.90 6.50
CA PHE A 326 17.65 -18.35 7.84
C PHE A 326 16.13 -18.61 7.96
N THR A 327 15.73 -19.29 9.03
CA THR A 327 14.30 -19.56 9.29
C THR A 327 13.58 -18.26 9.70
N PRO A 328 12.41 -17.93 9.09
CA PRO A 328 11.66 -16.72 9.41
C PRO A 328 10.92 -16.88 10.75
N ALA A 329 11.66 -16.81 11.85
CA ALA A 329 11.12 -16.90 13.19
C ALA A 329 11.58 -15.70 14.02
N ALA A 330 10.71 -15.21 14.89
CA ALA A 330 11.01 -14.26 15.94
C ALA A 330 10.05 -14.52 17.10
N ARG A 331 10.47 -14.17 18.33
CA ARG A 331 9.60 -14.33 19.49
C ARG A 331 8.37 -13.42 19.36
N PRO A 332 7.17 -13.91 19.67
CA PRO A 332 5.94 -13.12 19.57
C PRO A 332 6.02 -11.79 20.35
N GLU A 333 6.66 -11.79 21.52
CA GLU A 333 6.80 -10.62 22.37
C GLU A 333 7.62 -9.50 21.68
N VAL A 334 8.61 -9.87 20.87
CA VAL A 334 9.44 -8.91 20.11
C VAL A 334 8.63 -8.29 18.99
N LEU A 335 7.88 -9.11 18.22
CA LEU A 335 7.02 -8.59 17.14
C LEU A 335 5.89 -7.72 17.69
N GLN A 336 5.27 -8.12 18.80
CA GLN A 336 4.24 -7.32 19.48
C GLN A 336 4.81 -5.98 19.95
N PHE A 337 5.97 -5.99 20.58
CA PHE A 337 6.66 -4.78 21.01
C PHE A 337 6.92 -3.84 19.82
N LEU A 338 7.40 -4.35 18.69
CA LEU A 338 7.59 -3.54 17.49
C LEU A 338 6.26 -2.95 17.00
N ALA A 339 5.23 -3.77 16.88
CA ALA A 339 3.91 -3.36 16.42
C ALA A 339 3.26 -2.30 17.33
N ASP A 340 3.47 -2.40 18.65
CA ASP A 340 2.90 -1.48 19.62
C ASP A 340 3.69 -0.17 19.72
N ARG A 341 5.01 -0.22 19.48
CA ARG A 341 5.89 0.94 19.65
C ARG A 341 6.05 1.80 18.40
N PHE A 342 6.12 1.18 17.21
CA PHE A 342 6.30 1.87 15.93
C PHE A 342 4.96 2.01 15.20
N THR A 343 4.19 3.03 15.58
CA THR A 343 2.82 3.26 15.09
C THR A 343 2.73 4.32 14.00
N ASP A 344 3.75 5.18 13.88
CA ASP A 344 3.68 6.40 13.06
C ASP A 344 3.87 6.13 11.57
N SER A 345 4.66 5.12 11.21
CA SER A 345 4.81 4.71 9.81
C SER A 345 5.28 3.26 9.66
N VAL A 346 4.83 2.59 8.60
CA VAL A 346 5.31 1.24 8.23
C VAL A 346 6.80 1.25 7.91
N ARG A 347 7.33 2.37 7.40
CA ARG A 347 8.77 2.52 7.11
C ARG A 347 9.62 2.45 8.37
N GLU A 348 9.17 3.08 9.46
CA GLU A 348 9.86 3.02 10.76
C GLU A 348 9.75 1.62 11.37
N LEU A 349 8.57 1.01 11.28
CA LEU A 349 8.32 -0.35 11.72
C LEU A 349 9.26 -1.36 11.01
N GLU A 350 9.34 -1.29 9.68
CA GLU A 350 10.27 -2.09 8.89
C GLU A 350 11.74 -1.78 9.21
N GLY A 351 12.08 -0.50 9.42
CA GLY A 351 13.40 -0.05 9.81
C GLY A 351 13.88 -0.65 11.13
N ALA A 352 12.99 -0.70 12.12
CA ALA A 352 13.25 -1.32 13.41
C ALA A 352 13.53 -2.84 13.27
N LEU A 353 12.68 -3.56 12.53
CA LEU A 353 12.92 -4.98 12.25
C LEU A 353 14.22 -5.21 11.47
N ASN A 354 14.49 -4.41 10.44
CA ASN A 354 15.74 -4.48 9.68
C ASN A 354 16.97 -4.29 10.60
N THR A 355 16.89 -3.37 11.57
CA THR A 355 17.97 -3.11 12.54
C THR A 355 18.22 -4.35 13.43
N LEU A 356 17.14 -4.99 13.92
CA LEU A 356 17.29 -6.23 14.70
C LEU A 356 17.94 -7.32 13.86
N VAL A 357 17.41 -7.61 12.68
CA VAL A 357 17.96 -8.67 11.79
C VAL A 357 19.39 -8.36 11.36
N ALA A 358 19.71 -7.12 11.05
CA ALA A 358 21.08 -6.73 10.70
C ALA A 358 22.07 -6.91 11.86
N ARG A 359 21.60 -6.77 13.10
CA ARG A 359 22.45 -6.87 14.31
C ARG A 359 22.70 -8.32 14.75
N VAL A 360 21.66 -9.17 14.68
CA VAL A 360 21.72 -10.54 15.23
C VAL A 360 21.57 -11.64 14.18
N GLY A 361 21.26 -11.31 12.92
CA GLY A 361 21.13 -12.30 11.85
C GLY A 361 20.07 -13.37 12.15
N ALA A 362 20.45 -14.64 12.00
CA ALA A 362 19.60 -15.79 12.27
C ALA A 362 19.16 -15.91 13.74
N GLU A 363 19.92 -15.35 14.68
CA GLU A 363 19.61 -15.37 16.13
C GLU A 363 18.36 -14.53 16.49
N VAL A 364 17.77 -13.82 15.52
CA VAL A 364 16.51 -13.09 15.73
C VAL A 364 15.38 -14.00 16.25
N ALA A 365 15.44 -15.29 15.94
CA ALA A 365 14.51 -16.31 16.45
C ALA A 365 14.56 -16.48 17.98
N HIS A 366 15.71 -16.24 18.57
CA HIS A 366 15.98 -16.41 20.02
C HIS A 366 16.07 -15.09 20.77
N LEU A 367 16.03 -13.95 20.06
CA LEU A 367 16.18 -12.63 20.63
C LEU A 367 15.13 -12.36 21.70
N THR A 368 15.57 -11.98 22.89
CA THR A 368 14.69 -11.61 24.01
C THR A 368 14.16 -10.18 23.84
N LEU A 369 13.10 -9.85 24.54
CA LEU A 369 12.52 -8.51 24.52
C LEU A 369 13.51 -7.45 25.04
N ASP A 370 14.24 -7.75 26.12
CA ASP A 370 15.23 -6.83 26.70
C ASP A 370 16.38 -6.54 25.74
N GLU A 371 16.89 -7.55 25.06
CA GLU A 371 17.92 -7.40 24.02
C GLU A 371 17.41 -6.58 22.84
N ALA A 372 16.17 -6.86 22.37
CA ALA A 372 15.55 -6.09 21.29
C ALA A 372 15.40 -4.61 21.67
N GLN A 373 14.95 -4.32 22.89
CA GLN A 373 14.84 -2.95 23.39
C GLN A 373 16.22 -2.27 23.52
N ALA A 374 17.24 -3.00 23.98
CA ALA A 374 18.61 -2.48 24.06
C ALA A 374 19.19 -2.11 22.68
N ILE A 375 18.98 -2.99 21.68
CA ILE A 375 19.41 -2.74 20.29
C ILE A 375 18.66 -1.53 19.69
N LEU A 376 17.37 -1.42 19.94
CA LEU A 376 16.52 -0.36 19.38
C LEU A 376 16.52 0.94 20.20
N ARG A 377 17.26 1.02 21.31
CA ARG A 377 17.32 2.22 22.13
C ARG A 377 17.53 3.53 21.34
N PRO A 378 18.42 3.58 20.31
CA PRO A 378 18.56 4.78 19.47
C PRO A 378 17.32 5.14 18.65
N HIS A 379 16.51 4.13 18.24
CA HIS A 379 15.26 4.32 17.53
C HIS A 379 14.09 4.64 18.47
N LEU A 380 14.17 4.15 19.71
CA LEU A 380 13.18 4.39 20.78
C LEU A 380 13.39 5.74 21.48
N ALA A 381 14.61 6.24 21.50
CA ALA A 381 14.90 7.64 21.71
C ALA A 381 14.39 8.41 20.48
N ALA A 382 13.05 8.28 20.25
CA ALA A 382 12.37 9.08 19.26
C ALA A 382 12.82 10.53 19.43
N PRO A 383 12.96 11.31 18.37
CA PRO A 383 12.88 12.74 18.53
C PRO A 383 11.58 12.93 19.32
N GLU A 384 11.70 13.39 20.58
CA GLU A 384 10.57 13.95 21.32
C GLU A 384 9.71 14.61 20.27
N ARG A 385 8.42 14.26 20.13
CA ARG A 385 7.52 14.86 19.14
C ARG A 385 7.88 16.33 19.14
N ARG A 386 8.65 16.77 18.14
CA ARG A 386 9.15 18.14 18.11
C ARG A 386 7.92 18.99 17.98
N VAL A 387 7.43 19.42 19.14
CA VAL A 387 6.25 20.28 19.21
C VAL A 387 6.47 21.38 18.19
N THR A 388 5.62 21.45 17.19
CA THR A 388 5.77 22.47 16.15
C THR A 388 5.25 23.81 16.64
N VAL A 389 5.79 24.91 16.12
CA VAL A 389 5.31 26.26 16.47
C VAL A 389 3.81 26.39 16.21
N ASP A 390 3.30 25.74 15.15
CA ASP A 390 1.87 25.76 14.79
C ASP A 390 1.01 25.02 15.82
N GLN A 391 1.49 23.89 16.37
CA GLN A 391 0.82 23.20 17.47
C GLN A 391 0.78 24.05 18.73
N ILE A 392 1.89 24.73 19.06
CA ILE A 392 1.96 25.66 20.19
C ILE A 392 0.94 26.79 20.02
N GLN A 393 0.88 27.38 18.82
CA GLN A 393 -0.09 28.44 18.52
C GLN A 393 -1.52 27.95 18.70
N LYS A 394 -1.85 26.75 18.20
CA LYS A 394 -3.18 26.17 18.33
C LYS A 394 -3.58 25.93 19.79
N VAL A 395 -2.73 25.28 20.57
CA VAL A 395 -2.98 24.98 21.98
C VAL A 395 -3.10 26.26 22.82
N VAL A 396 -2.23 27.23 22.59
CA VAL A 396 -2.29 28.52 23.30
C VAL A 396 -3.52 29.31 22.90
N ALA A 397 -3.87 29.35 21.61
CA ALA A 397 -5.09 30.04 21.15
C ALA A 397 -6.34 29.42 21.82
N GLU A 398 -6.44 28.09 21.82
CA GLU A 398 -7.53 27.34 22.43
C GLU A 398 -7.63 27.61 23.94
N HIS A 399 -6.50 27.59 24.65
CA HIS A 399 -6.45 27.88 26.09
C HIS A 399 -6.95 29.28 26.46
N TYR A 400 -6.66 30.29 25.62
CA TYR A 400 -7.09 31.67 25.84
C TYR A 400 -8.42 32.04 25.15
N GLY A 401 -9.12 31.06 24.54
CA GLY A 401 -10.39 31.28 23.82
C GLY A 401 -10.25 32.16 22.57
N LEU A 402 -9.08 32.13 21.92
CA LEU A 402 -8.76 32.90 20.72
C LEU A 402 -8.72 31.98 19.50
N LYS A 403 -8.85 32.57 18.29
CA LYS A 403 -8.52 31.86 17.06
C LYS A 403 -7.01 31.94 16.80
N GLN A 404 -6.41 30.90 16.21
CA GLN A 404 -5.00 30.89 15.86
C GLN A 404 -4.62 32.13 14.99
N ALA A 405 -5.52 32.54 14.09
CA ALA A 405 -5.35 33.74 13.27
C ALA A 405 -5.19 35.05 14.10
N ASP A 406 -5.77 35.13 15.30
CA ASP A 406 -5.61 36.30 16.18
C ASP A 406 -4.17 36.41 16.72
N LEU A 407 -3.53 35.25 16.99
CA LEU A 407 -2.11 35.23 17.40
C LEU A 407 -1.18 35.70 16.29
N LEU A 408 -1.55 35.49 15.04
CA LEU A 408 -0.78 35.91 13.85
C LEU A 408 -1.08 37.34 13.44
N SER A 409 -2.22 37.91 13.89
CA SER A 409 -2.69 39.25 13.53
C SER A 409 -1.78 40.35 14.05
N GLU A 410 -1.86 41.55 13.47
CA GLU A 410 -1.12 42.74 13.89
C GLU A 410 -1.70 43.39 15.19
N ARG A 411 -2.84 42.90 15.70
CA ARG A 411 -3.51 43.46 16.86
C ARG A 411 -2.59 43.51 18.08
N ARG A 412 -2.56 44.71 18.72
CA ARG A 412 -1.73 45.00 19.92
C ARG A 412 -2.53 44.97 21.23
N ALA A 413 -3.85 44.69 21.17
CA ALA A 413 -4.68 44.60 22.37
C ALA A 413 -4.10 43.58 23.34
N ARG A 414 -4.07 43.91 24.64
CA ARG A 414 -3.47 43.08 25.70
C ARG A 414 -4.03 41.64 25.75
N ALA A 415 -5.32 41.50 25.43
CA ALA A 415 -5.99 40.20 25.34
C ALA A 415 -5.43 39.29 24.24
N VAL A 416 -4.79 39.84 23.21
CA VAL A 416 -4.16 39.07 22.12
C VAL A 416 -2.63 39.08 22.24
N ALA A 417 -2.07 40.18 22.71
CA ALA A 417 -0.62 40.34 22.82
C ALA A 417 0.00 39.43 23.89
N ARG A 418 -0.62 39.26 25.05
CA ARG A 418 -0.14 38.34 26.11
C ARG A 418 -0.14 36.89 25.65
N PRO A 419 -1.25 36.29 25.16
CA PRO A 419 -1.24 34.93 24.64
C PRO A 419 -0.18 34.72 23.54
N ARG A 420 -0.01 35.67 22.64
CA ARG A 420 1.03 35.62 21.61
C ARG A 420 2.45 35.59 22.21
N GLN A 421 2.72 36.42 23.22
CA GLN A 421 4.01 36.41 23.93
C GLN A 421 4.25 35.08 24.65
N THR A 422 3.24 34.52 25.30
CA THR A 422 3.30 33.18 25.90
C THR A 422 3.61 32.12 24.86
N ALA A 423 2.93 32.12 23.71
CA ALA A 423 3.18 31.18 22.63
C ALA A 423 4.60 31.29 22.04
N MET A 424 5.12 32.51 21.87
CA MET A 424 6.49 32.77 21.41
C MET A 424 7.53 32.26 22.43
N TRP A 425 7.28 32.48 23.73
CA TRP A 425 8.14 31.97 24.78
C TRP A 425 8.16 30.44 24.82
N ILE A 426 6.99 29.78 24.80
CA ILE A 426 6.88 28.32 24.75
C ILE A 426 7.61 27.79 23.52
N ALA A 427 7.41 28.42 22.34
CA ALA A 427 8.09 28.04 21.12
C ALA A 427 9.63 28.09 21.24
N LYS A 428 10.15 29.08 21.97
CA LYS A 428 11.59 29.20 22.21
C LYS A 428 12.11 28.16 23.21
N GLN A 429 11.32 27.77 24.21
CA GLN A 429 11.71 26.79 25.22
C GLN A 429 11.67 25.36 24.68
N ILE A 430 10.64 25.02 23.93
CA ILE A 430 10.35 23.63 23.53
C ILE A 430 10.89 23.31 22.13
N THR A 431 11.14 24.33 21.28
CA THR A 431 11.65 24.09 19.93
C THR A 431 13.09 24.56 19.75
N THR A 432 13.82 23.92 18.85
CA THR A 432 15.19 24.35 18.48
C THR A 432 15.22 25.54 17.49
N ARG A 433 14.08 26.23 17.27
CA ARG A 433 13.96 27.30 16.29
C ARG A 433 14.67 28.58 16.73
N SER A 434 15.24 29.28 15.75
CA SER A 434 15.85 30.59 15.98
C SER A 434 14.79 31.67 16.22
N LEU A 435 15.15 32.75 16.91
CA LEU A 435 14.22 33.88 17.12
C LEU A 435 13.65 34.46 15.82
N PRO A 436 14.44 34.63 14.73
CA PRO A 436 13.91 35.08 13.45
C PRO A 436 12.91 34.07 12.84
N ASP A 437 13.14 32.76 13.00
CA ASP A 437 12.25 31.72 12.47
C ASP A 437 10.91 31.70 13.22
N ILE A 438 10.95 31.86 14.55
CA ILE A 438 9.75 32.02 15.37
C ILE A 438 8.99 33.29 14.95
N GLY A 439 9.67 34.41 14.80
CA GLY A 439 9.05 35.67 14.39
C GLY A 439 8.30 35.58 13.05
N ARG A 440 8.89 34.93 12.06
CA ARG A 440 8.25 34.66 10.75
C ARG A 440 6.93 33.89 10.91
N ARG A 441 6.91 32.89 11.77
CA ARG A 441 5.73 32.04 12.00
C ARG A 441 4.64 32.72 12.85
N PHE A 442 4.94 33.84 13.50
CA PHE A 442 3.98 34.68 14.23
C PHE A 442 3.56 35.94 13.48
N GLY A 443 3.33 35.81 12.16
CA GLY A 443 2.87 36.92 11.30
C GLY A 443 3.99 37.82 10.84
N GLY A 444 5.20 37.30 10.58
CA GLY A 444 6.34 38.06 10.03
C GLY A 444 6.98 39.04 11.02
N ARG A 445 6.88 38.77 12.32
CA ARG A 445 7.43 39.67 13.36
C ARG A 445 8.93 39.57 13.46
N ASP A 446 9.52 40.75 13.78
CA ASP A 446 10.95 40.83 13.98
C ASP A 446 11.45 40.04 15.17
N HIS A 447 12.70 39.56 15.11
CA HIS A 447 13.35 38.79 16.16
C HIS A 447 13.41 39.52 17.50
N THR A 448 13.47 40.87 17.50
CA THR A 448 13.45 41.70 18.69
C THR A 448 12.11 41.59 19.42
N THR A 449 11.00 41.48 18.69
CA THR A 449 9.67 41.25 19.28
C THR A 449 9.61 39.90 19.99
N VAL A 450 10.19 38.84 19.40
CA VAL A 450 10.26 37.51 20.02
C VAL A 450 11.18 37.54 21.24
N LEU A 451 12.34 38.21 21.14
CA LEU A 451 13.27 38.39 22.27
C LEU A 451 12.59 39.10 23.45
N HIS A 452 11.82 40.15 23.18
CA HIS A 452 11.07 40.88 24.18
C HIS A 452 9.99 39.95 24.85
N ALA A 453 9.28 39.17 24.04
CA ALA A 453 8.30 38.23 24.55
C ALA A 453 8.93 37.15 25.47
N VAL A 454 10.10 36.63 25.12
CA VAL A 454 10.87 35.67 25.91
C VAL A 454 11.31 36.28 27.25
N ARG A 455 11.77 37.51 27.25
CA ARG A 455 12.21 38.22 28.47
C ARG A 455 11.06 38.56 29.40
N LEU A 456 9.92 39.03 28.87
CA LEU A 456 8.73 39.38 29.66
C LEU A 456 8.12 38.16 30.37
N SER A 457 8.10 37.01 29.72
CA SER A 457 7.53 35.78 30.31
C SER A 457 8.35 35.25 31.50
N LEU A 458 9.67 35.49 31.53
CA LEU A 458 10.55 35.16 32.64
C LEU A 458 10.29 35.98 33.93
N ILE A 459 9.61 37.15 33.80
CA ILE A 459 9.35 38.08 34.94
C ILE A 459 7.92 37.86 35.50
N HIS A 460 7.01 37.21 34.77
CA HIS A 460 5.58 37.14 35.09
C HIS A 460 5.01 35.73 35.17
N ILE A 461 5.82 34.71 35.17
CA ILE A 461 5.57 33.35 35.59
C ILE A 461 6.39 33.07 36.85
#